data_7e8887f2c53e57d5b0db406339c8f820
#
_entry.id   7e8887f2c53e57d5b0db406339c8f820
#
_cell.length_a   1.000
_cell.length_b   1.000
_cell.length_c   1.000
_cell.angle_alpha   90.00
_cell.angle_beta   90.00
_cell.angle_gamma   90.00
#
_symmetry.space_group_name_H-M   'P 1'
#
loop_
_entity.id
_entity.type
_entity.pdbx_description
1 polymer ?
#
loop_
_entity_poly.entity_id
_entity_poly.type
_entity_poly.pdbx_seq_one_letter_code
_entity_poly.pdbx_strand_id
1 'polypeptide(L)'
;MKHRLPCELIQDLFPSYIDGLTSDVTNKLLEEHVKECSNCCEILEQMREDTAEPVKFEEKKEIDFLKKTQKTNQKKIWGSMIGTIIVIVTIYLLATYVIGYPTAHDNIKCEVISVEGRKVVVSAECRNPEYVISKATFRWIAEDDEIEVIFNTAKKSPLYEEKREFSYMAPREFKEVCVGGRMQPTIWYEGNNISMEAGELMDVRNPYIGQAFANSLIADALELTERFGAFSNELQTSEEPYGWKIVLQEEVLSKERKEKEQEMRLCSYLMLASVENAGFIAFEYESEGKEYLVTVTAIEASEFIGRDIKDCYDNPVLLQELLQKTGLKFEHNNIRIRAKKVMSPAYKKEILRQLREYEQVSGTTILPEEEGAKYE
;
A
#
# COMPACT_ATOMS: atom_id res chain seq x y z
N MET A 1 79.73 -43.05 -36.54
CA MET A 1 78.81 -43.29 -37.70
C MET A 1 77.73 -42.25 -37.62
N LYS A 2 77.71 -41.19 -38.45
CA LYS A 2 76.52 -40.31 -38.52
C LYS A 2 75.38 -41.12 -39.21
N HIS A 3 74.35 -41.40 -38.51
CA HIS A 3 73.12 -41.95 -39.11
C HIS A 3 72.52 -40.89 -40.02
N ARG A 4 72.75 -41.01 -41.34
CA ARG A 4 72.09 -40.22 -42.36
C ARG A 4 70.59 -40.70 -42.38
N LEU A 5 69.68 -39.78 -42.12
CA LEU A 5 68.28 -40.06 -42.31
C LEU A 5 67.94 -40.33 -43.78
N PRO A 6 67.10 -41.26 -44.12
CA PRO A 6 66.72 -41.52 -45.51
C PRO A 6 65.95 -40.35 -46.10
N CYS A 7 66.23 -40.03 -47.40
CA CYS A 7 65.64 -38.90 -48.09
C CYS A 7 64.13 -38.87 -48.07
N GLU A 8 63.47 -40.05 -48.11
CA GLU A 8 62.02 -40.23 -48.04
C GLU A 8 61.45 -39.59 -46.75
N LEU A 9 62.07 -39.90 -45.60
CA LEU A 9 61.65 -39.34 -44.32
C LEU A 9 61.84 -37.82 -44.24
N ILE A 10 62.85 -37.28 -44.84
CA ILE A 10 63.14 -35.85 -44.91
C ILE A 10 62.08 -35.14 -45.77
N GLN A 11 61.73 -35.73 -46.92
CA GLN A 11 60.70 -35.17 -47.80
C GLN A 11 59.30 -35.19 -47.19
N ASP A 12 58.96 -36.19 -46.44
CA ASP A 12 57.69 -36.24 -45.71
C ASP A 12 57.50 -35.13 -44.65
N LEU A 13 58.63 -34.60 -44.16
CA LEU A 13 58.61 -33.51 -43.17
C LEU A 13 58.59 -32.10 -43.81
N PHE A 14 58.81 -31.98 -45.11
CA PHE A 14 58.84 -30.68 -45.79
C PHE A 14 57.53 -29.87 -45.70
N PRO A 15 56.35 -30.44 -45.86
CA PRO A 15 55.10 -29.68 -45.68
C PRO A 15 55.02 -29.04 -44.29
N SER A 16 55.27 -29.85 -43.23
CA SER A 16 55.26 -29.36 -41.86
C SER A 16 56.35 -28.34 -41.54
N TYR A 17 57.51 -28.48 -42.20
CA TYR A 17 58.64 -27.52 -42.08
C TYR A 17 58.28 -26.19 -42.73
N ILE A 18 57.67 -26.20 -43.90
CA ILE A 18 57.24 -24.98 -44.63
C ILE A 18 56.15 -24.26 -43.82
N ASP A 19 55.25 -24.98 -43.20
CA ASP A 19 54.17 -24.46 -42.37
C ASP A 19 54.65 -23.99 -40.97
N GLY A 20 55.93 -24.22 -40.65
CA GLY A 20 56.53 -23.81 -39.35
C GLY A 20 56.02 -24.66 -38.18
N LEU A 21 55.53 -25.90 -38.42
CA LEU A 21 54.96 -26.78 -37.42
C LEU A 21 55.97 -27.79 -36.84
N THR A 22 57.25 -27.73 -37.28
CA THR A 22 58.32 -28.64 -36.84
C THR A 22 59.12 -28.03 -35.66
N SER A 23 59.66 -28.87 -34.79
CA SER A 23 60.47 -28.45 -33.64
C SER A 23 61.87 -27.95 -34.08
N ASP A 24 62.52 -27.13 -33.25
CA ASP A 24 63.88 -26.58 -33.51
C ASP A 24 64.91 -27.71 -33.76
N VAL A 25 64.79 -28.85 -33.13
CA VAL A 25 65.66 -30.01 -33.32
C VAL A 25 65.43 -30.64 -34.69
N THR A 26 64.18 -30.76 -35.10
CA THR A 26 63.81 -31.28 -36.43
C THR A 26 64.26 -30.33 -37.53
N ASN A 27 64.12 -29.00 -37.33
CA ASN A 27 64.55 -27.99 -38.27
C ASN A 27 66.04 -28.06 -38.55
N LYS A 28 66.85 -28.22 -37.50
CA LYS A 28 68.33 -28.38 -37.67
C LYS A 28 68.69 -29.62 -38.46
N LEU A 29 68.05 -30.75 -38.22
CA LEU A 29 68.24 -32.00 -38.93
C LEU A 29 67.87 -31.88 -40.42
N LEU A 30 66.73 -31.23 -40.69
CA LEU A 30 66.30 -30.95 -42.07
C LEU A 30 67.25 -30.04 -42.81
N GLU A 31 67.69 -28.95 -42.18
CA GLU A 31 68.64 -27.97 -42.74
C GLU A 31 70.03 -28.61 -43.00
N GLU A 32 70.52 -29.46 -42.09
CA GLU A 32 71.77 -30.19 -42.29
C GLU A 32 71.69 -31.16 -43.48
N HIS A 33 70.56 -31.89 -43.61
CA HIS A 33 70.36 -32.82 -44.71
C HIS A 33 70.21 -32.12 -46.05
N VAL A 34 69.46 -31.04 -46.15
CA VAL A 34 69.27 -30.25 -47.37
C VAL A 34 70.58 -29.63 -47.87
N LYS A 35 71.49 -29.24 -46.97
CA LYS A 35 72.82 -28.73 -47.33
C LYS A 35 73.69 -29.81 -47.94
N GLU A 36 73.49 -31.10 -47.60
CA GLU A 36 74.35 -32.20 -48.09
C GLU A 36 73.70 -32.99 -49.24
N CYS A 37 72.38 -32.79 -49.50
CA CYS A 37 71.63 -33.52 -50.52
C CYS A 37 70.94 -32.57 -51.52
N SER A 38 71.45 -32.47 -52.72
CA SER A 38 70.96 -31.58 -53.79
C SER A 38 69.54 -31.90 -54.22
N ASN A 39 69.18 -33.20 -54.26
CA ASN A 39 67.81 -33.62 -54.63
C ASN A 39 66.75 -33.13 -53.61
N CYS A 40 67.04 -33.25 -52.31
CA CYS A 40 66.12 -32.77 -51.29
C CYS A 40 66.07 -31.21 -51.25
N CYS A 41 67.17 -30.55 -51.60
CA CYS A 41 67.15 -29.09 -51.72
C CYS A 41 66.24 -28.62 -52.86
N GLU A 42 66.30 -29.22 -54.02
CA GLU A 42 65.47 -28.91 -55.17
C GLU A 42 63.97 -29.12 -54.91
N ILE A 43 63.65 -30.26 -54.28
CA ILE A 43 62.22 -30.55 -53.89
C ILE A 43 61.67 -29.55 -52.87
N LEU A 44 62.48 -29.15 -51.88
CA LEU A 44 62.06 -28.15 -50.88
C LEU A 44 61.84 -26.77 -51.52
N GLU A 45 62.74 -26.36 -52.48
CA GLU A 45 62.58 -25.08 -53.21
C GLU A 45 61.26 -25.12 -54.06
N GLN A 46 61.04 -26.19 -54.82
CA GLN A 46 59.79 -26.35 -55.58
C GLN A 46 58.56 -26.28 -54.70
N MET A 47 58.55 -26.92 -53.54
CA MET A 47 57.40 -26.85 -52.61
C MET A 47 57.21 -25.44 -52.03
N ARG A 48 58.29 -24.66 -51.85
CA ARG A 48 58.17 -23.25 -51.41
C ARG A 48 57.66 -22.36 -52.53
N GLU A 49 58.01 -22.58 -53.78
CA GLU A 49 57.45 -21.85 -54.91
C GLU A 49 55.97 -22.09 -55.14
N ASP A 50 55.53 -23.37 -55.01
CA ASP A 50 54.11 -23.72 -55.13
C ASP A 50 53.25 -23.13 -53.99
N THR A 51 53.85 -22.87 -52.82
CA THR A 51 53.12 -22.23 -51.66
C THR A 51 53.19 -20.73 -51.74
N ALA A 52 53.88 -20.10 -52.65
CA ALA A 52 54.12 -18.65 -52.81
C ALA A 52 52.97 -17.95 -53.58
N GLU A 53 51.91 -18.60 -54.05
CA GLU A 53 50.72 -17.90 -54.50
C GLU A 53 50.00 -17.27 -53.31
N PRO A 54 49.83 -15.93 -53.27
CA PRO A 54 49.12 -15.29 -52.19
C PRO A 54 47.63 -15.68 -52.32
N VAL A 55 47.17 -16.63 -51.51
CA VAL A 55 45.77 -16.77 -51.21
C VAL A 55 45.36 -15.43 -50.59
N LYS A 56 44.73 -14.54 -51.39
CA LYS A 56 44.04 -13.36 -50.88
C LYS A 56 42.90 -13.84 -50.05
N PHE A 57 43.14 -14.07 -48.75
CA PHE A 57 42.11 -14.28 -47.78
C PHE A 57 41.14 -13.08 -47.84
N GLU A 58 39.87 -13.30 -48.18
CA GLU A 58 38.80 -12.32 -48.10
C GLU A 58 38.40 -12.00 -46.64
N GLU A 59 39.32 -12.18 -45.69
CA GLU A 59 39.11 -11.94 -44.24
C GLU A 59 38.62 -10.51 -43.92
N LYS A 60 39.00 -9.51 -44.73
CA LYS A 60 38.53 -8.15 -44.50
C LYS A 60 37.05 -7.98 -44.76
N LYS A 61 36.43 -8.70 -45.69
CA LYS A 61 35.01 -8.57 -45.99
C LYS A 61 34.14 -9.26 -44.94
N GLU A 62 34.56 -10.41 -44.43
CA GLU A 62 33.81 -11.12 -43.37
C GLU A 62 33.90 -10.39 -42.03
N ILE A 63 35.04 -9.86 -41.65
CA ILE A 63 35.22 -9.06 -40.42
C ILE A 63 34.42 -7.75 -40.50
N ASP A 64 34.36 -7.09 -41.64
CA ASP A 64 33.52 -5.90 -41.80
C ASP A 64 32.03 -6.21 -41.80
N PHE A 65 31.61 -7.35 -42.33
CA PHE A 65 30.22 -7.81 -42.26
C PHE A 65 29.81 -8.11 -40.83
N LEU A 66 30.62 -8.82 -40.06
CA LEU A 66 30.37 -9.13 -38.65
C LEU A 66 30.31 -7.83 -37.80
N LYS A 67 31.24 -6.91 -38.00
CA LYS A 67 31.23 -5.59 -37.33
C LYS A 67 29.98 -4.76 -37.70
N LYS A 68 29.59 -4.77 -38.97
CA LYS A 68 28.39 -4.06 -39.42
C LYS A 68 27.11 -4.69 -38.84
N THR A 69 27.04 -6.02 -38.78
CA THR A 69 25.92 -6.76 -38.18
C THR A 69 25.85 -6.53 -36.67
N GLN A 70 26.99 -6.54 -35.99
CA GLN A 70 27.11 -6.24 -34.58
C GLN A 70 26.63 -4.81 -34.23
N LYS A 71 27.07 -3.80 -34.99
CA LYS A 71 26.59 -2.41 -34.83
C LYS A 71 25.09 -2.27 -35.12
N THR A 72 24.57 -2.99 -36.10
CA THR A 72 23.14 -2.96 -36.44
C THR A 72 22.29 -3.64 -35.35
N ASN A 73 22.76 -4.76 -34.81
CA ASN A 73 22.11 -5.44 -33.69
C ASN A 73 22.16 -4.62 -32.40
N GLN A 74 23.32 -3.99 -32.10
CA GLN A 74 23.39 -3.07 -30.98
C GLN A 74 22.40 -1.91 -31.09
N LYS A 75 22.27 -1.29 -32.28
CA LYS A 75 21.28 -0.21 -32.50
C LYS A 75 19.85 -0.72 -32.30
N LYS A 76 19.51 -1.93 -32.75
CA LYS A 76 18.19 -2.54 -32.54
C LYS A 76 17.94 -2.84 -31.06
N ILE A 77 18.94 -3.37 -30.34
CA ILE A 77 18.85 -3.62 -28.89
C ILE A 77 18.66 -2.32 -28.13
N TRP A 78 19.45 -1.29 -28.41
CA TRP A 78 19.30 0.03 -27.79
C TRP A 78 17.93 0.67 -28.13
N GLY A 79 17.49 0.56 -29.38
CA GLY A 79 16.17 1.04 -29.80
C GLY A 79 15.02 0.33 -29.06
N SER A 80 15.13 -0.99 -28.90
CA SER A 80 14.15 -1.78 -28.12
C SER A 80 14.16 -1.40 -26.65
N MET A 81 15.35 -1.26 -26.03
CA MET A 81 15.46 -0.83 -24.63
C MET A 81 14.86 0.56 -24.40
N ILE A 82 15.17 1.53 -25.25
CA ILE A 82 14.60 2.88 -25.17
C ILE A 82 13.08 2.83 -25.33
N GLY A 83 12.59 2.06 -26.32
CA GLY A 83 11.16 1.86 -26.51
C GLY A 83 10.47 1.28 -25.28
N THR A 84 11.05 0.26 -24.65
CA THR A 84 10.54 -0.32 -23.40
C THR A 84 10.52 0.69 -22.25
N ILE A 85 11.58 1.47 -22.10
CA ILE A 85 11.65 2.52 -21.07
C ILE A 85 10.55 3.57 -21.28
N ILE A 86 10.36 4.02 -22.52
CA ILE A 86 9.29 4.98 -22.86
C ILE A 86 7.91 4.43 -22.48
N VAL A 87 7.64 3.16 -22.80
CA VAL A 87 6.36 2.51 -22.45
C VAL A 87 6.19 2.45 -20.92
N ILE A 88 7.21 2.03 -20.19
CA ILE A 88 7.16 1.97 -18.72
C ILE A 88 6.93 3.36 -18.12
N VAL A 89 7.66 4.37 -18.58
CA VAL A 89 7.48 5.76 -18.12
C VAL A 89 6.08 6.27 -18.44
N THR A 90 5.56 5.98 -19.63
CA THR A 90 4.20 6.37 -20.03
C THR A 90 3.16 5.72 -19.12
N ILE A 91 3.27 4.41 -18.86
CA ILE A 91 2.37 3.70 -17.94
C ILE A 91 2.45 4.31 -16.54
N TYR A 92 3.66 4.59 -16.06
CA TYR A 92 3.87 5.22 -14.75
C TYR A 92 3.21 6.60 -14.67
N LEU A 93 3.38 7.44 -15.70
CA LEU A 93 2.77 8.77 -15.75
C LEU A 93 1.24 8.68 -15.82
N LEU A 94 0.70 7.79 -16.63
CA LEU A 94 -0.76 7.55 -16.71
C LEU A 94 -1.31 7.08 -15.36
N ALA A 95 -0.66 6.11 -14.72
CA ALA A 95 -1.08 5.61 -13.42
C ALA A 95 -1.03 6.71 -12.34
N THR A 96 -0.01 7.56 -12.37
CA THR A 96 0.23 8.56 -11.32
C THR A 96 -0.63 9.82 -11.50
N TYR A 97 -0.82 10.30 -12.74
CA TYR A 97 -1.43 11.62 -13.00
C TYR A 97 -2.83 11.53 -13.64
N VAL A 98 -3.24 10.38 -14.16
CA VAL A 98 -4.53 10.21 -14.85
C VAL A 98 -5.44 9.23 -14.12
N ILE A 99 -5.00 7.98 -13.93
CA ILE A 99 -5.85 6.92 -13.35
C ILE A 99 -5.92 7.10 -11.84
N GLY A 100 -4.77 7.30 -11.19
CA GLY A 100 -4.65 7.36 -9.74
C GLY A 100 -4.83 6.00 -9.07
N TYR A 101 -4.88 6.05 -7.74
CA TYR A 101 -5.01 4.86 -6.88
C TYR A 101 -6.20 5.04 -5.93
N PRO A 102 -6.90 3.95 -5.57
CA PRO A 102 -7.93 4.01 -4.54
C PRO A 102 -7.36 4.62 -3.26
N THR A 103 -8.08 5.55 -2.68
CA THR A 103 -7.64 6.25 -1.48
C THR A 103 -8.61 6.00 -0.34
N ALA A 104 -8.10 6.08 0.89
CA ALA A 104 -8.92 5.97 2.09
C ALA A 104 -9.76 7.26 2.28
N HIS A 105 -10.91 7.11 2.93
CA HIS A 105 -11.83 8.21 3.23
C HIS A 105 -11.16 9.38 3.96
N ASP A 106 -10.21 9.09 4.85
CA ASP A 106 -9.46 10.09 5.65
C ASP A 106 -8.75 11.17 4.80
N ASN A 107 -8.39 10.83 3.56
CA ASN A 107 -7.70 11.75 2.65
C ASN A 107 -8.66 12.61 1.83
N ILE A 108 -9.96 12.43 2.02
CA ILE A 108 -11.00 13.05 1.21
C ILE A 108 -11.93 13.86 2.10
N LYS A 109 -12.35 15.01 1.58
CA LYS A 109 -13.56 15.68 2.03
C LYS A 109 -14.62 15.46 0.99
N CYS A 110 -15.75 14.90 1.37
CA CYS A 110 -16.87 14.67 0.48
C CYS A 110 -18.19 15.01 1.16
N GLU A 111 -19.15 15.39 0.34
CA GLU A 111 -20.50 15.73 0.76
C GLU A 111 -21.49 15.36 -0.35
N VAL A 112 -22.68 14.99 0.00
CA VAL A 112 -23.78 14.81 -0.97
C VAL A 112 -24.40 16.18 -1.23
N ILE A 113 -24.33 16.65 -2.48
CA ILE A 113 -24.87 17.96 -2.89
C ILE A 113 -26.36 17.88 -3.11
N SER A 114 -26.84 16.81 -3.77
CA SER A 114 -28.26 16.62 -4.07
C SER A 114 -28.63 15.17 -4.22
N VAL A 115 -29.85 14.86 -3.84
CA VAL A 115 -30.52 13.58 -4.07
C VAL A 115 -31.87 13.88 -4.73
N GLU A 116 -32.06 13.38 -5.95
CA GLU A 116 -33.30 13.54 -6.73
C GLU A 116 -33.82 12.15 -7.11
N GLY A 117 -34.73 11.61 -6.30
CA GLY A 117 -35.21 10.25 -6.43
C GLY A 117 -34.08 9.24 -6.31
N ARG A 118 -33.72 8.56 -7.42
CA ARG A 118 -32.61 7.59 -7.47
C ARG A 118 -31.25 8.17 -7.87
N LYS A 119 -31.19 9.46 -8.17
CA LYS A 119 -29.95 10.13 -8.59
C LYS A 119 -29.30 10.80 -7.39
N VAL A 120 -28.04 10.50 -7.15
CA VAL A 120 -27.18 11.18 -6.16
C VAL A 120 -26.09 11.94 -6.87
N VAL A 121 -25.76 13.13 -6.34
CA VAL A 121 -24.60 13.91 -6.74
C VAL A 121 -23.71 14.13 -5.52
N VAL A 122 -22.46 13.68 -5.63
CA VAL A 122 -21.46 13.76 -4.56
C VAL A 122 -20.35 14.70 -5.01
N SER A 123 -19.99 15.66 -4.16
CA SER A 123 -18.82 16.48 -4.33
C SER A 123 -17.68 15.92 -3.50
N ALA A 124 -16.46 15.91 -4.07
CA ALA A 124 -15.28 15.44 -3.36
C ALA A 124 -14.04 16.26 -3.69
N GLU A 125 -13.19 16.46 -2.69
CA GLU A 125 -11.87 17.09 -2.79
C GLU A 125 -10.85 16.31 -1.94
N CYS A 126 -9.56 16.38 -2.31
CA CYS A 126 -8.51 15.81 -1.49
C CYS A 126 -8.14 16.74 -0.33
N ARG A 127 -7.92 16.19 0.88
CA ARG A 127 -7.37 16.97 2.01
C ARG A 127 -5.93 17.40 1.75
N ASN A 128 -5.13 16.54 1.10
CA ASN A 128 -3.77 16.90 0.68
C ASN A 128 -3.80 17.61 -0.68
N PRO A 129 -3.36 18.89 -0.76
CA PRO A 129 -3.40 19.69 -1.98
C PRO A 129 -2.47 19.21 -3.12
N GLU A 130 -1.58 18.25 -2.84
CA GLU A 130 -0.74 17.61 -3.87
C GLU A 130 -1.50 16.58 -4.71
N TYR A 131 -2.71 16.22 -4.30
CA TYR A 131 -3.53 15.21 -4.95
C TYR A 131 -4.89 15.78 -5.36
N VAL A 132 -5.51 15.15 -6.33
CA VAL A 132 -6.86 15.47 -6.83
C VAL A 132 -7.65 14.17 -6.99
N ILE A 133 -8.98 14.27 -6.92
CA ILE A 133 -9.85 13.11 -7.21
C ILE A 133 -9.83 12.85 -8.72
N SER A 134 -9.28 11.73 -9.13
CA SER A 134 -9.25 11.35 -10.55
C SER A 134 -10.54 10.65 -11.00
N LYS A 135 -11.13 9.83 -10.13
CA LYS A 135 -12.30 9.00 -10.43
C LYS A 135 -13.14 8.75 -9.18
N ALA A 136 -14.46 8.67 -9.35
CA ALA A 136 -15.37 8.05 -8.39
C ALA A 136 -15.98 6.80 -9.01
N THR A 137 -16.09 5.72 -8.25
CA THR A 137 -16.73 4.46 -8.63
C THR A 137 -17.84 4.21 -7.63
N PHE A 138 -19.07 4.11 -8.12
CA PHE A 138 -20.23 3.83 -7.30
C PHE A 138 -20.57 2.35 -7.37
N ARG A 139 -20.92 1.78 -6.21
CA ARG A 139 -21.37 0.41 -6.06
C ARG A 139 -22.73 0.43 -5.36
N TRP A 140 -23.67 -0.32 -5.88
CA TRP A 140 -24.96 -0.55 -5.26
C TRP A 140 -24.89 -1.78 -4.36
N ILE A 141 -25.26 -1.64 -3.09
CA ILE A 141 -25.36 -2.73 -2.10
C ILE A 141 -26.85 -2.99 -1.88
N ALA A 142 -27.33 -4.11 -2.42
CA ALA A 142 -28.76 -4.40 -2.50
C ALA A 142 -29.37 -4.84 -1.18
N GLU A 143 -28.58 -5.35 -0.25
CA GLU A 143 -29.02 -5.86 1.06
C GLU A 143 -29.41 -4.72 1.99
N ASP A 144 -28.70 -3.60 1.92
CA ASP A 144 -28.86 -2.46 2.84
C ASP A 144 -29.50 -1.23 2.17
N ASP A 145 -29.88 -1.30 0.87
CA ASP A 145 -30.32 -0.16 0.06
C ASP A 145 -29.33 1.02 0.11
N GLU A 146 -28.03 0.69 -0.02
CA GLU A 146 -26.89 1.60 0.17
C GLU A 146 -26.15 1.84 -1.14
N ILE A 147 -25.58 3.04 -1.26
CA ILE A 147 -24.63 3.42 -2.32
C ILE A 147 -23.25 3.60 -1.69
N GLU A 148 -22.31 2.73 -2.04
CA GLU A 148 -20.90 2.90 -1.72
C GLU A 148 -20.20 3.69 -2.82
N VAL A 149 -19.48 4.76 -2.46
CA VAL A 149 -18.65 5.52 -3.40
C VAL A 149 -17.16 5.37 -3.06
N ILE A 150 -16.38 4.88 -4.02
CA ILE A 150 -14.92 4.68 -3.89
C ILE A 150 -14.23 5.72 -4.75
N PHE A 151 -13.32 6.48 -4.16
CA PHE A 151 -12.56 7.51 -4.85
C PHE A 151 -11.14 7.04 -5.17
N ASN A 152 -10.68 7.41 -6.37
CA ASN A 152 -9.27 7.32 -6.73
C ASN A 152 -8.67 8.72 -6.71
N THR A 153 -7.44 8.82 -6.21
CA THR A 153 -6.66 10.06 -6.21
C THR A 153 -5.44 9.93 -7.09
N ALA A 154 -5.18 10.96 -7.88
CA ALA A 154 -3.99 11.12 -8.71
C ALA A 154 -3.18 12.32 -8.22
N LYS A 155 -1.90 12.40 -8.60
CA LYS A 155 -1.12 13.61 -8.35
C LYS A 155 -1.73 14.79 -9.10
N LYS A 156 -1.70 15.97 -8.45
CA LYS A 156 -2.23 17.21 -9.00
C LYS A 156 -1.64 17.50 -10.38
N SER A 157 -2.52 17.76 -11.32
CA SER A 157 -2.19 18.07 -12.71
C SER A 157 -3.28 18.97 -13.29
N PRO A 158 -3.02 19.67 -14.41
CA PRO A 158 -4.05 20.50 -15.08
C PRO A 158 -5.25 19.71 -15.62
N LEU A 159 -5.23 18.36 -15.55
CA LEU A 159 -6.29 17.50 -16.08
C LEU A 159 -7.54 17.47 -15.20
N TYR A 160 -7.40 17.78 -13.90
CA TYR A 160 -8.49 17.66 -12.96
C TYR A 160 -8.59 18.91 -12.08
N GLU A 161 -9.81 19.33 -11.80
CA GLU A 161 -10.11 20.36 -10.80
C GLU A 161 -9.91 19.83 -9.39
N GLU A 162 -9.65 20.72 -8.43
CA GLU A 162 -9.41 20.37 -7.02
C GLU A 162 -10.66 19.79 -6.38
N LYS A 163 -11.82 20.45 -6.58
CA LYS A 163 -13.14 19.98 -6.14
C LYS A 163 -13.92 19.49 -7.34
N ARG A 164 -14.43 18.27 -7.29
CA ARG A 164 -15.14 17.61 -8.40
C ARG A 164 -16.46 17.03 -7.95
N GLU A 165 -17.42 17.06 -8.87
CA GLU A 165 -18.75 16.47 -8.67
C GLU A 165 -18.89 15.21 -9.50
N PHE A 166 -19.53 14.21 -8.88
CA PHE A 166 -19.80 12.92 -9.50
C PHE A 166 -21.26 12.57 -9.30
N SER A 167 -21.93 12.08 -10.33
CA SER A 167 -23.31 11.67 -10.23
C SER A 167 -23.49 10.18 -10.51
N TYR A 168 -24.44 9.58 -9.81
CA TYR A 168 -24.81 8.18 -9.97
C TYR A 168 -26.32 8.03 -9.98
N MET A 169 -26.84 7.10 -10.80
CA MET A 169 -28.24 6.72 -10.83
C MET A 169 -28.37 5.32 -10.25
N ALA A 170 -28.94 5.24 -9.06
CA ALA A 170 -29.16 3.96 -8.38
C ALA A 170 -30.25 3.12 -9.10
N PRO A 171 -30.18 1.80 -9.00
CA PRO A 171 -31.20 0.90 -9.56
C PRO A 171 -32.57 1.07 -8.89
N ARG A 172 -32.58 1.37 -7.59
CA ARG A 172 -33.75 1.60 -6.73
C ARG A 172 -33.57 2.83 -5.85
N GLU A 173 -34.57 3.19 -5.08
CA GLU A 173 -34.42 4.16 -3.99
C GLU A 173 -33.43 3.62 -2.97
N PHE A 174 -32.71 4.51 -2.33
CA PHE A 174 -31.66 4.19 -1.37
C PHE A 174 -31.85 5.00 -0.09
N LYS A 175 -31.32 4.47 1.00
CA LYS A 175 -31.39 5.09 2.32
C LYS A 175 -30.08 5.78 2.70
N GLU A 176 -28.97 5.27 2.19
CA GLU A 176 -27.65 5.60 2.68
C GLU A 176 -26.63 5.77 1.53
N VAL A 177 -25.69 6.68 1.75
CA VAL A 177 -24.49 6.85 0.90
C VAL A 177 -23.28 6.81 1.80
N CYS A 178 -22.39 5.85 1.54
CA CYS A 178 -21.15 5.66 2.28
C CYS A 178 -19.92 5.90 1.38
N VAL A 179 -18.81 6.32 1.98
CA VAL A 179 -17.51 6.37 1.31
C VAL A 179 -16.83 5.03 1.47
N GLY A 180 -16.64 4.32 0.35
CA GLY A 180 -16.08 2.99 0.35
C GLY A 180 -14.61 2.93 0.73
N GLY A 181 -14.23 1.79 1.28
CA GLY A 181 -12.87 1.50 1.72
C GLY A 181 -12.85 0.46 2.83
N ARG A 182 -11.90 0.61 3.75
CA ARG A 182 -11.76 -0.26 4.92
C ARG A 182 -12.77 0.07 6.03
N MET A 183 -13.01 1.36 6.18
CA MET A 183 -14.09 1.95 6.93
C MET A 183 -15.03 2.58 5.91
N GLN A 184 -16.32 2.56 6.20
CA GLN A 184 -17.35 3.01 5.26
C GLN A 184 -18.21 4.08 5.91
N PRO A 185 -17.61 5.25 6.25
CA PRO A 185 -18.36 6.31 6.91
C PRO A 185 -19.54 6.75 6.07
N THR A 186 -20.70 6.80 6.70
CA THR A 186 -21.93 7.33 6.13
C THR A 186 -21.79 8.83 5.92
N ILE A 187 -22.06 9.32 4.70
CA ILE A 187 -22.06 10.75 4.37
C ILE A 187 -23.45 11.32 4.07
N TRP A 188 -24.44 10.46 3.93
CA TRP A 188 -25.84 10.83 3.74
C TRP A 188 -26.75 9.70 4.21
N TYR A 189 -27.81 10.05 4.94
CA TYR A 189 -28.77 9.10 5.48
C TYR A 189 -30.17 9.71 5.48
N GLU A 190 -31.13 9.06 4.82
CA GLU A 190 -32.58 9.40 4.80
C GLU A 190 -32.88 10.91 4.64
N GLY A 191 -32.22 11.56 3.69
CA GLY A 191 -32.42 12.98 3.40
C GLY A 191 -31.47 13.94 4.13
N ASN A 192 -30.61 13.45 5.01
CA ASN A 192 -29.70 14.26 5.82
C ASN A 192 -28.25 14.05 5.42
N ASN A 193 -27.49 15.12 5.26
CA ASN A 193 -26.05 15.03 5.12
C ASN A 193 -25.42 14.74 6.48
N ILE A 194 -24.52 13.74 6.50
CA ILE A 194 -23.80 13.30 7.68
C ILE A 194 -22.36 13.76 7.54
N SER A 195 -21.80 14.38 8.58
CA SER A 195 -20.39 14.76 8.60
C SER A 195 -19.49 13.53 8.63
N MET A 196 -18.27 13.67 8.13
CA MET A 196 -17.32 12.57 8.12
C MET A 196 -17.04 12.01 9.54
N GLU A 197 -16.96 12.91 10.52
CA GLU A 197 -16.74 12.58 11.93
C GLU A 197 -17.88 11.73 12.51
N ALA A 198 -19.12 12.11 12.22
CA ALA A 198 -20.28 11.34 12.64
C ALA A 198 -20.36 9.99 11.91
N GLY A 199 -20.05 9.96 10.61
CA GLY A 199 -19.97 8.73 9.82
C GLY A 199 -18.89 7.77 10.31
N GLU A 200 -17.72 8.28 10.66
CA GLU A 200 -16.63 7.49 11.25
C GLU A 200 -17.02 6.89 12.61
N LEU A 201 -17.69 7.67 13.46
CA LEU A 201 -18.19 7.18 14.74
C LEU A 201 -19.28 6.11 14.56
N MET A 202 -20.14 6.26 13.54
CA MET A 202 -21.13 5.23 13.19
C MET A 202 -20.47 3.92 12.77
N ASP A 203 -19.41 3.99 11.98
CA ASP A 203 -18.73 2.81 11.46
C ASP A 203 -17.96 2.02 12.54
N VAL A 204 -17.45 2.72 13.57
CA VAL A 204 -16.69 2.10 14.68
C VAL A 204 -17.52 1.73 15.89
N ARG A 205 -18.86 1.88 15.85
CA ARG A 205 -19.73 1.55 16.97
C ARG A 205 -19.59 0.10 17.42
N ASN A 206 -19.79 -0.12 18.71
CA ASN A 206 -19.51 -1.40 19.34
C ASN A 206 -20.70 -1.87 20.21
N PRO A 207 -21.30 -3.04 19.94
CA PRO A 207 -22.40 -3.54 20.79
C PRO A 207 -21.95 -3.96 22.20
N TYR A 208 -20.65 -4.31 22.39
CA TYR A 208 -20.17 -4.86 23.64
C TYR A 208 -18.91 -4.18 24.14
N ILE A 209 -19.03 -3.47 25.26
CA ILE A 209 -17.91 -2.77 25.88
C ILE A 209 -16.68 -3.68 26.19
N GLY A 210 -16.89 -4.97 26.35
CA GLY A 210 -15.84 -5.96 26.57
C GLY A 210 -14.90 -6.17 25.39
N GLN A 211 -15.24 -5.67 24.19
CA GLN A 211 -14.41 -5.76 23.01
C GLN A 211 -13.36 -4.63 22.99
N ALA A 212 -12.25 -4.83 23.69
CA ALA A 212 -11.20 -3.82 23.87
C ALA A 212 -10.67 -3.25 22.54
N PHE A 213 -10.64 -4.08 21.48
CA PHE A 213 -10.26 -3.63 20.15
C PHE A 213 -11.25 -2.63 19.54
N ALA A 214 -12.54 -2.95 19.55
CA ALA A 214 -13.58 -2.05 19.05
C ALA A 214 -13.59 -0.72 19.83
N ASN A 215 -13.39 -0.80 21.16
CA ASN A 215 -13.23 0.40 21.98
C ASN A 215 -12.02 1.25 21.55
N SER A 216 -10.91 0.63 21.13
CA SER A 216 -9.76 1.40 20.64
C SER A 216 -10.05 2.14 19.34
N LEU A 217 -10.92 1.62 18.48
CA LEU A 217 -11.36 2.33 17.26
C LEU A 217 -12.21 3.56 17.61
N ILE A 218 -13.09 3.45 18.61
CA ILE A 218 -13.86 4.59 19.12
C ILE A 218 -12.92 5.64 19.72
N ALA A 219 -11.94 5.22 20.54
CA ALA A 219 -10.95 6.11 21.11
C ALA A 219 -10.12 6.84 20.04
N ASP A 220 -9.73 6.12 18.97
CA ASP A 220 -9.02 6.70 17.83
C ASP A 220 -9.92 7.66 17.04
N ALA A 221 -11.21 7.33 16.81
CA ALA A 221 -12.16 8.21 16.13
C ALA A 221 -12.43 9.51 16.91
N LEU A 222 -12.38 9.45 18.24
CA LEU A 222 -12.53 10.61 19.13
C LEU A 222 -11.21 11.33 19.39
N GLU A 223 -10.09 10.89 18.80
CA GLU A 223 -8.75 11.50 18.99
C GLU A 223 -8.33 11.58 20.47
N LEU A 224 -8.67 10.55 21.28
CA LEU A 224 -8.44 10.61 22.73
C LEU A 224 -6.95 10.74 23.07
N THR A 225 -6.05 10.13 22.30
CA THR A 225 -4.60 10.24 22.51
C THR A 225 -4.10 11.67 22.24
N GLU A 226 -4.62 12.32 21.22
CA GLU A 226 -4.27 13.70 20.87
C GLU A 226 -4.80 14.70 21.89
N ARG A 227 -5.98 14.41 22.46
CA ARG A 227 -6.64 15.27 23.44
C ARG A 227 -6.06 15.17 24.85
N PHE A 228 -5.73 13.92 25.24
CA PHE A 228 -5.42 13.62 26.65
C PHE A 228 -4.06 12.95 26.87
N GLY A 229 -3.27 12.75 25.82
CA GLY A 229 -1.99 12.04 25.91
C GLY A 229 -2.18 10.51 26.01
N ALA A 230 -1.13 9.84 26.49
CA ALA A 230 -1.16 8.38 26.64
C ALA A 230 -2.09 7.96 27.79
N PHE A 231 -2.83 6.87 27.59
CA PHE A 231 -3.77 6.33 28.58
C PHE A 231 -3.80 4.80 28.55
N SER A 232 -4.30 4.20 29.62
CA SER A 232 -4.68 2.79 29.70
C SER A 232 -6.20 2.64 29.85
N ASN A 233 -6.70 1.47 29.47
CA ASN A 233 -8.13 1.15 29.53
C ASN A 233 -8.39 0.11 30.61
N GLU A 234 -9.40 0.34 31.45
CA GLU A 234 -9.97 -0.62 32.39
C GLU A 234 -11.45 -0.82 32.07
N LEU A 235 -11.87 -2.06 31.88
CA LEU A 235 -13.24 -2.39 31.51
C LEU A 235 -13.94 -3.09 32.66
N GLN A 236 -15.10 -2.56 33.10
CA GLN A 236 -15.98 -3.22 34.04
C GLN A 236 -17.06 -3.97 33.26
N THR A 237 -16.93 -5.29 33.18
CA THR A 237 -17.80 -6.17 32.40
C THR A 237 -18.45 -7.29 33.21
N SER A 238 -18.14 -7.37 34.52
CA SER A 238 -18.61 -8.45 35.41
C SER A 238 -20.05 -8.26 35.87
N GLU A 239 -20.48 -7.02 36.04
CA GLU A 239 -21.84 -6.66 36.52
C GLU A 239 -22.27 -5.31 35.94
N GLU A 240 -23.57 -5.12 35.80
CA GLU A 240 -24.17 -3.85 35.35
C GLU A 240 -24.19 -2.81 36.48
N PRO A 241 -24.03 -1.50 36.13
CA PRO A 241 -23.83 -0.97 34.81
C PRO A 241 -22.41 -1.23 34.28
N TYR A 242 -22.31 -1.72 33.04
CA TYR A 242 -21.00 -1.93 32.42
C TYR A 242 -20.30 -0.60 32.17
N GLY A 243 -18.98 -0.58 32.34
CA GLY A 243 -18.20 0.66 32.29
C GLY A 243 -16.87 0.57 31.59
N TRP A 244 -16.44 1.71 31.10
CA TRP A 244 -15.10 1.88 30.50
C TRP A 244 -14.40 3.04 31.22
N LYS A 245 -13.31 2.71 31.94
CA LYS A 245 -12.46 3.68 32.62
C LYS A 245 -11.19 3.89 31.80
N ILE A 246 -10.87 5.13 31.55
CA ILE A 246 -9.67 5.61 30.88
C ILE A 246 -8.78 6.23 31.95
N VAL A 247 -7.58 5.67 32.11
CA VAL A 247 -6.59 6.14 33.10
C VAL A 247 -5.49 6.87 32.36
N LEU A 248 -5.41 8.19 32.54
CA LEU A 248 -4.40 9.02 31.90
C LEU A 248 -3.03 8.76 32.51
N GLN A 249 -2.00 8.72 31.68
CA GLN A 249 -0.62 8.51 32.13
C GLN A 249 0.13 9.84 32.38
N GLU A 250 -0.40 10.92 31.85
CA GLU A 250 0.17 12.26 31.98
C GLU A 250 -0.63 13.09 32.97
N GLU A 251 0.06 13.90 33.76
CA GLU A 251 -0.56 14.81 34.71
C GLU A 251 -1.30 15.95 33.99
N VAL A 252 -2.55 16.21 34.42
CA VAL A 252 -3.33 17.35 33.92
C VAL A 252 -2.96 18.61 34.70
N LEU A 253 -2.51 19.64 34.00
CA LEU A 253 -2.12 20.88 34.64
C LEU A 253 -3.33 21.55 35.33
N SER A 254 -3.12 22.03 36.55
CA SER A 254 -4.17 22.65 37.38
C SER A 254 -4.95 23.77 36.66
N LYS A 255 -4.25 24.57 35.86
CA LYS A 255 -4.85 25.67 35.09
C LYS A 255 -5.77 25.20 33.95
N GLU A 256 -5.55 24.00 33.42
CA GLU A 256 -6.28 23.38 32.30
C GLU A 256 -7.36 22.40 32.77
N ARG A 257 -7.35 22.05 34.07
CA ARG A 257 -8.18 20.97 34.64
C ARG A 257 -9.67 21.12 34.28
N LYS A 258 -10.26 22.28 34.50
CA LYS A 258 -11.69 22.50 34.24
C LYS A 258 -12.05 22.32 32.76
N GLU A 259 -11.18 22.78 31.88
CA GLU A 259 -11.37 22.64 30.44
C GLU A 259 -11.24 21.17 30.02
N LYS A 260 -10.23 20.47 30.52
CA LYS A 260 -10.00 19.04 30.28
C LYS A 260 -11.12 18.16 30.83
N GLU A 261 -11.61 18.44 32.07
CA GLU A 261 -12.78 17.74 32.64
C GLU A 261 -14.04 17.93 31.77
N GLN A 262 -14.26 19.13 31.25
CA GLN A 262 -15.37 19.38 30.32
C GLN A 262 -15.19 18.60 29.02
N GLU A 263 -13.99 18.58 28.45
CA GLU A 263 -13.69 17.82 27.24
C GLU A 263 -13.86 16.30 27.47
N MET A 264 -13.41 15.77 28.63
CA MET A 264 -13.65 14.37 29.03
C MET A 264 -15.15 14.02 29.08
N ARG A 265 -15.98 14.90 29.65
CA ARG A 265 -17.45 14.70 29.66
C ARG A 265 -18.05 14.67 28.25
N LEU A 266 -17.64 15.61 27.37
CA LEU A 266 -18.15 15.65 25.99
C LEU A 266 -17.73 14.41 25.19
N CYS A 267 -16.48 13.96 25.33
CA CYS A 267 -16.02 12.69 24.74
C CYS A 267 -16.82 11.50 25.31
N SER A 268 -17.09 11.49 26.63
CA SER A 268 -17.87 10.40 27.27
C SER A 268 -19.28 10.30 26.71
N TYR A 269 -19.95 11.39 26.35
CA TYR A 269 -21.27 11.33 25.71
C TYR A 269 -21.22 10.62 24.37
N LEU A 270 -20.23 10.92 23.54
CA LEU A 270 -20.03 10.26 22.24
C LEU A 270 -19.64 8.77 22.41
N MET A 271 -18.79 8.46 23.40
CA MET A 271 -18.45 7.07 23.72
C MET A 271 -19.67 6.25 24.15
N LEU A 272 -20.54 6.83 25.02
CA LEU A 272 -21.78 6.19 25.45
C LEU A 272 -22.76 5.99 24.30
N ALA A 273 -22.81 6.92 23.35
CA ALA A 273 -23.60 6.79 22.13
C ALA A 273 -23.07 5.70 21.19
N SER A 274 -21.74 5.48 21.17
CA SER A 274 -21.07 4.54 20.26
C SER A 274 -20.90 3.12 20.83
N VAL A 275 -21.20 2.90 22.12
CA VAL A 275 -21.16 1.57 22.77
C VAL A 275 -22.52 1.24 23.33
N GLU A 276 -23.20 0.24 22.72
CA GLU A 276 -24.61 -0.07 23.01
C GLU A 276 -24.85 -0.41 24.49
N ASN A 277 -24.07 -1.34 25.05
CA ASN A 277 -24.24 -1.80 26.42
C ASN A 277 -23.48 -1.01 27.49
N ALA A 278 -22.82 0.11 27.15
CA ALA A 278 -22.11 0.92 28.14
C ALA A 278 -23.08 1.70 29.01
N GLY A 279 -22.92 1.58 30.32
CA GLY A 279 -23.71 2.33 31.31
C GLY A 279 -23.00 3.56 31.82
N PHE A 280 -21.65 3.56 31.84
CA PHE A 280 -20.85 4.73 32.20
C PHE A 280 -19.48 4.74 31.53
N ILE A 281 -18.92 5.94 31.42
CA ILE A 281 -17.51 6.20 31.04
C ILE A 281 -16.87 6.97 32.18
N ALA A 282 -15.64 6.63 32.53
CA ALA A 282 -14.88 7.32 33.56
C ALA A 282 -13.48 7.71 33.05
N PHE A 283 -13.02 8.90 33.43
CA PHE A 283 -11.64 9.35 33.24
C PHE A 283 -10.98 9.51 34.59
N GLU A 284 -9.88 8.79 34.82
CA GLU A 284 -9.03 8.93 35.99
C GLU A 284 -7.74 9.60 35.58
N TYR A 285 -7.32 10.61 36.33
CA TYR A 285 -6.13 11.40 36.03
C TYR A 285 -5.54 11.99 37.32
N GLU A 286 -4.25 12.32 37.27
CA GLU A 286 -3.53 13.03 38.33
C GLU A 286 -3.41 14.51 38.03
N SER A 287 -3.52 15.37 39.07
CA SER A 287 -3.24 16.79 39.03
C SER A 287 -2.69 17.26 40.36
N GLU A 288 -1.52 17.92 40.38
CA GLU A 288 -0.82 18.36 41.61
C GLU A 288 -0.63 17.25 42.66
N GLY A 289 -0.29 16.03 42.19
CA GLY A 289 -0.08 14.87 43.03
C GLY A 289 -1.36 14.35 43.70
N LYS A 290 -2.53 14.65 43.16
CA LYS A 290 -3.83 14.14 43.60
C LYS A 290 -4.56 13.47 42.46
N GLU A 291 -5.21 12.34 42.75
CA GLU A 291 -6.05 11.60 41.82
C GLU A 291 -7.45 12.25 41.73
N TYR A 292 -7.94 12.33 40.53
CA TYR A 292 -9.29 12.82 40.20
C TYR A 292 -9.99 11.82 39.32
N LEU A 293 -11.33 11.78 39.44
CA LEU A 293 -12.19 10.91 38.67
C LEU A 293 -13.35 11.72 38.09
N VAL A 294 -13.51 11.70 36.80
CA VAL A 294 -14.66 12.24 36.08
C VAL A 294 -15.48 11.06 35.58
N THR A 295 -16.67 10.86 36.12
CA THR A 295 -17.59 9.80 35.67
C THR A 295 -18.80 10.41 35.00
N VAL A 296 -19.20 9.85 33.87
CA VAL A 296 -20.39 10.21 33.11
C VAL A 296 -21.25 8.96 32.90
N THR A 297 -22.51 9.03 33.30
CA THR A 297 -23.43 7.94 33.11
C THR A 297 -24.26 8.08 31.85
N ALA A 298 -24.86 6.99 31.35
CA ALA A 298 -25.81 7.02 30.24
C ALA A 298 -27.02 7.93 30.54
N ILE A 299 -27.44 8.04 31.82
CA ILE A 299 -28.53 8.93 32.25
C ILE A 299 -28.10 10.39 32.04
N GLU A 300 -26.93 10.79 32.55
CA GLU A 300 -26.38 12.14 32.35
C GLU A 300 -26.24 12.50 30.86
N ALA A 301 -25.76 11.56 30.04
CA ALA A 301 -25.64 11.75 28.61
C ALA A 301 -27.01 11.91 27.93
N SER A 302 -28.01 11.16 28.38
CA SER A 302 -29.41 11.27 27.91
C SER A 302 -30.06 12.62 28.29
N GLU A 303 -29.80 13.10 29.49
CA GLU A 303 -30.22 14.45 29.91
C GLU A 303 -29.56 15.53 29.07
N PHE A 304 -28.25 15.38 28.74
CA PHE A 304 -27.53 16.30 27.89
C PHE A 304 -28.16 16.38 26.49
N ILE A 305 -28.44 15.27 25.82
CA ILE A 305 -29.03 15.29 24.48
C ILE A 305 -30.56 15.55 24.49
N GLY A 306 -31.25 15.24 25.60
CA GLY A 306 -32.70 15.38 25.74
C GLY A 306 -33.51 14.17 25.23
N ARG A 307 -32.85 13.04 25.07
CA ARG A 307 -33.42 11.71 24.69
C ARG A 307 -32.52 10.60 25.19
N ASP A 308 -32.94 9.35 25.05
CA ASP A 308 -32.05 8.23 25.37
C ASP A 308 -30.78 8.32 24.49
N ILE A 309 -29.60 8.29 25.13
CA ILE A 309 -28.33 8.34 24.43
C ILE A 309 -28.14 7.14 23.51
N LYS A 310 -28.78 6.00 23.79
CA LYS A 310 -28.74 4.78 23.01
C LYS A 310 -29.49 4.88 21.68
N ASP A 311 -30.43 5.83 21.55
CA ASP A 311 -31.06 6.12 20.25
C ASP A 311 -30.04 6.58 19.20
N CYS A 312 -28.92 7.13 19.64
CA CYS A 312 -27.85 7.54 18.73
C CYS A 312 -27.04 6.37 18.16
N TYR A 313 -27.12 5.17 18.76
CA TYR A 313 -26.30 4.01 18.39
C TYR A 313 -26.54 3.54 16.94
N ASP A 314 -27.81 3.47 16.52
CA ASP A 314 -28.20 2.99 15.17
C ASP A 314 -28.69 4.12 14.26
N ASN A 315 -28.60 5.37 14.70
CA ASN A 315 -29.10 6.50 13.92
C ASN A 315 -28.01 7.57 13.71
N PRO A 316 -27.43 7.65 12.50
CA PRO A 316 -26.36 8.60 12.21
C PRO A 316 -26.79 10.06 12.31
N VAL A 317 -28.08 10.37 12.11
CA VAL A 317 -28.59 11.73 12.24
C VAL A 317 -28.58 12.16 13.71
N LEU A 318 -29.02 11.28 14.61
CA LEU A 318 -29.02 11.55 16.05
C LEU A 318 -27.59 11.63 16.60
N LEU A 319 -26.70 10.78 16.12
CA LEU A 319 -25.29 10.84 16.48
C LEU A 319 -24.64 12.16 16.01
N GLN A 320 -24.98 12.63 14.81
CA GLN A 320 -24.54 13.92 14.31
C GLN A 320 -25.08 15.10 15.14
N GLU A 321 -26.36 15.06 15.54
CA GLU A 321 -26.94 16.08 16.44
C GLU A 321 -26.17 16.12 17.76
N LEU A 322 -25.86 14.95 18.34
CA LEU A 322 -25.06 14.85 19.56
C LEU A 322 -23.66 15.45 19.34
N LEU A 323 -22.98 15.06 18.26
CA LEU A 323 -21.67 15.57 17.91
C LEU A 323 -21.65 17.11 17.79
N GLN A 324 -22.62 17.67 17.08
CA GLN A 324 -22.77 19.13 16.92
C GLN A 324 -23.05 19.80 18.27
N LYS A 325 -23.85 19.18 19.15
CA LYS A 325 -24.16 19.72 20.48
C LYS A 325 -22.95 19.70 21.40
N THR A 326 -22.04 18.74 21.28
CA THR A 326 -20.78 18.72 22.03
C THR A 326 -19.86 19.87 21.62
N GLY A 327 -19.91 20.31 20.36
CA GLY A 327 -19.04 21.33 19.80
C GLY A 327 -17.56 20.91 19.72
N LEU A 328 -17.27 19.61 19.89
CA LEU A 328 -15.91 19.09 19.78
C LEU A 328 -15.38 19.28 18.35
N LYS A 329 -14.15 19.77 18.26
CA LYS A 329 -13.43 19.89 16.98
C LYS A 329 -12.50 18.71 16.83
N PHE A 330 -12.39 18.21 15.61
CA PHE A 330 -11.51 17.10 15.24
C PHE A 330 -10.40 17.64 14.34
N GLU A 331 -9.17 17.33 14.75
CA GLU A 331 -7.98 17.72 13.99
C GLU A 331 -7.45 16.49 13.23
N HIS A 332 -8.00 16.15 12.09
CA HIS A 332 -7.61 14.96 11.30
C HIS A 332 -6.11 14.92 10.89
N ASN A 333 -5.23 15.47 11.74
CA ASN A 333 -3.80 15.63 11.46
C ASN A 333 -2.99 14.32 11.55
N ASN A 334 -3.56 13.22 12.07
CA ASN A 334 -2.82 11.98 12.35
C ASN A 334 -3.15 10.78 11.46
N ILE A 335 -3.70 11.02 10.27
CA ILE A 335 -4.04 10.01 9.25
C ILE A 335 -2.88 9.00 9.00
N ARG A 336 -1.63 9.47 9.00
CA ARG A 336 -0.46 8.59 8.82
C ARG A 336 -0.22 7.62 9.98
N ILE A 337 -0.58 8.00 11.19
CA ILE A 337 -0.40 7.16 12.38
C ILE A 337 -1.50 6.11 12.44
N ARG A 338 -2.76 6.47 12.19
CA ARG A 338 -3.89 5.54 12.09
C ARG A 338 -3.65 4.50 10.99
N ALA A 339 -3.30 4.91 9.78
CA ALA A 339 -3.00 3.98 8.68
C ALA A 339 -1.83 3.03 8.98
N LYS A 340 -0.76 3.50 9.65
CA LYS A 340 0.35 2.65 10.07
C LYS A 340 -0.05 1.65 11.16
N LYS A 341 -0.84 2.06 12.16
CA LYS A 341 -1.28 1.21 13.25
C LYS A 341 -2.22 0.11 12.75
N VAL A 342 -3.21 0.48 11.91
CA VAL A 342 -4.19 -0.46 11.31
C VAL A 342 -3.54 -1.38 10.26
N MET A 343 -2.45 -0.97 9.60
CA MET A 343 -1.75 -1.78 8.59
C MET A 343 -0.57 -2.59 9.15
N SER A 344 -0.21 -2.43 10.43
CA SER A 344 0.92 -3.18 10.98
C SER A 344 0.61 -4.68 11.08
N PRO A 345 1.56 -5.57 10.73
CA PRO A 345 1.37 -7.01 10.88
C PRO A 345 1.09 -7.42 12.34
N ALA A 346 1.68 -6.70 13.32
CA ALA A 346 1.44 -6.92 14.74
C ALA A 346 0.00 -6.61 15.14
N TYR A 347 -0.57 -5.52 14.61
CA TYR A 347 -1.95 -5.12 14.88
C TYR A 347 -2.96 -6.11 14.28
N LYS A 348 -2.73 -6.54 13.03
CA LYS A 348 -3.56 -7.57 12.38
C LYS A 348 -3.53 -8.90 13.15
N LYS A 349 -2.36 -9.29 13.65
CA LYS A 349 -2.20 -10.51 14.46
C LYS A 349 -2.93 -10.40 15.79
N GLU A 350 -2.90 -9.25 16.44
CA GLU A 350 -3.62 -8.99 17.69
C GLU A 350 -5.14 -9.05 17.49
N ILE A 351 -5.66 -8.43 16.42
CA ILE A 351 -7.08 -8.54 16.04
C ILE A 351 -7.50 -10.00 15.88
N LEU A 352 -6.75 -10.77 15.07
CA LEU A 352 -7.09 -12.17 14.81
C LEU A 352 -7.02 -13.01 16.09
N ARG A 353 -6.13 -12.70 17.03
CA ARG A 353 -6.05 -13.34 18.34
C ARG A 353 -7.32 -13.06 19.15
N GLN A 354 -7.73 -11.81 19.26
CA GLN A 354 -8.92 -11.40 20.03
C GLN A 354 -10.22 -11.95 19.44
N LEU A 355 -10.35 -11.97 18.10
CA LEU A 355 -11.50 -12.59 17.44
C LEU A 355 -11.57 -14.09 17.70
N ARG A 356 -10.47 -14.81 17.66
CA ARG A 356 -10.43 -16.25 18.00
C ARG A 356 -10.77 -16.50 19.46
N GLU A 357 -10.29 -15.68 20.38
CA GLU A 357 -10.66 -15.76 21.81
C GLU A 357 -12.16 -15.54 22.01
N TYR A 358 -12.73 -14.56 21.29
CA TYR A 358 -14.18 -14.31 21.31
C TYR A 358 -15.00 -15.48 20.73
N GLU A 359 -14.58 -16.06 19.60
CA GLU A 359 -15.23 -17.26 19.03
C GLU A 359 -15.25 -18.42 20.02
N GLN A 360 -14.14 -18.63 20.76
CA GLN A 360 -14.06 -19.71 21.77
C GLN A 360 -15.00 -19.46 22.96
N VAL A 361 -15.21 -18.21 23.35
CA VAL A 361 -16.07 -17.84 24.49
C VAL A 361 -17.54 -17.75 24.10
N SER A 362 -17.86 -17.18 22.94
CA SER A 362 -19.24 -16.94 22.48
C SER A 362 -19.85 -18.12 21.75
N GLY A 363 -19.05 -19.05 21.23
CA GLY A 363 -19.49 -20.15 20.36
C GLY A 363 -19.99 -19.70 18.99
N THR A 364 -19.72 -18.43 18.61
CA THR A 364 -20.14 -17.83 17.33
C THR A 364 -18.93 -17.82 16.38
N THR A 365 -19.05 -18.44 15.21
CA THR A 365 -17.97 -18.42 14.18
C THR A 365 -18.05 -17.11 13.42
N ILE A 366 -17.05 -16.24 13.60
CA ILE A 366 -16.93 -14.93 12.93
C ILE A 366 -15.88 -14.99 11.81
N LEU A 367 -14.80 -15.78 12.02
CA LEU A 367 -13.76 -15.94 11.03
C LEU A 367 -14.11 -17.09 10.06
N PRO A 368 -13.87 -16.94 8.74
CA PRO A 368 -14.01 -18.05 7.82
C PRO A 368 -13.05 -19.18 8.22
N GLU A 369 -13.52 -20.42 8.16
CA GLU A 369 -12.66 -21.61 8.34
C GLU A 369 -11.47 -21.47 7.38
N GLU A 370 -10.25 -21.53 7.91
CA GLU A 370 -9.03 -21.46 7.11
C GLU A 370 -9.00 -22.69 6.17
N GLU A 371 -9.45 -22.53 4.92
CA GLU A 371 -9.00 -23.40 3.84
C GLU A 371 -7.48 -23.21 3.71
N GLY A 372 -6.74 -24.26 4.07
CA GLY A 372 -5.30 -24.32 4.21
C GLY A 372 -4.48 -23.57 3.16
N ALA A 373 -4.25 -22.29 3.36
CA ALA A 373 -3.29 -21.50 2.62
C ALA A 373 -1.95 -21.51 3.37
N LYS A 374 -1.09 -22.44 2.93
CA LYS A 374 0.35 -22.34 3.19
C LYS A 374 0.86 -21.08 2.54
N TYR A 375 1.28 -20.13 3.35
CA TYR A 375 2.18 -19.05 2.92
C TYR A 375 3.58 -19.40 3.43
N GLU A 376 4.42 -19.89 2.50
CA GLU A 376 5.87 -19.82 2.61
C GLU A 376 6.34 -18.37 2.41
#